data_adf17f10af7999872f3554f50c599f2e
#
_entry.id   adf17f10af7999872f3554f50c599f2e
#
_cell.length_a   1.000
_cell.length_b   1.000
_cell.length_c   1.000
_cell.angle_alpha   90.00
_cell.angle_beta   90.00
_cell.angle_gamma   90.00
#
_symmetry.space_group_name_H-M   'P 1'
#
loop_
_entity.id
_entity.type
_entity.pdbx_description
1 polymer ?
#
loop_
_entity_poly.entity_id
_entity_poly.type
_entity_poly.pdbx_seq_one_letter_code
_entity_poly.pdbx_strand_id
1 'polypeptide(L)'
;MNKDRLFKITLALSLLCGCSSNTTLTPETLVLTQPITDRVSYFVSEITTETWEEGNMPALEYADYEEGMKGIKWIASYVEGKKATVTEEYVITYDQNGNLISKTPILGSRVETEAIAPKMQFGGKATKGSEFFPKMYTYGVDCAGCNMTASGKGGTSAGVSISKTAVKQPNGQWKDGIKYGDYYIVAADPSIPLCSVLTIYNHGFSGQGLTPGVPFKAIVLDRGGAIKGAKLDLFVGTEKSHQIKNNRNVKTKVVITRVGGRSGYKACKL
;
A
#
# COMPACT_ATOMS: atom_id res chain seq x y z
N MET A 1 19.07 0.98 -1.51
CA MET A 1 19.97 0.64 -2.61
C MET A 1 19.66 -0.78 -3.05
N ASN A 2 18.63 -0.95 -3.90
CA ASN A 2 18.28 -2.23 -4.49
C ASN A 2 18.87 -2.26 -5.89
N LYS A 3 19.74 -3.24 -6.13
CA LYS A 3 20.31 -3.51 -7.44
C LYS A 3 19.25 -4.23 -8.26
N ASP A 4 18.66 -3.54 -9.19
CA ASP A 4 17.77 -4.11 -10.18
C ASP A 4 18.56 -5.09 -11.05
N ARG A 5 18.03 -6.31 -11.15
CA ARG A 5 18.63 -7.38 -11.95
C ARG A 5 18.38 -7.06 -13.41
N LEU A 6 19.44 -6.67 -14.12
CA LEU A 6 19.44 -6.68 -15.58
C LEU A 6 19.26 -8.13 -16.09
N PHE A 7 18.16 -8.37 -16.78
CA PHE A 7 18.02 -9.57 -17.59
C PHE A 7 18.73 -9.33 -18.93
N LYS A 8 19.91 -9.91 -19.11
CA LYS A 8 20.61 -9.93 -20.39
C LYS A 8 20.13 -11.13 -21.18
N ILE A 9 19.44 -10.89 -22.29
CA ILE A 9 19.24 -11.91 -23.33
C ILE A 9 20.28 -11.63 -24.40
N THR A 10 21.32 -12.43 -24.44
CA THR A 10 22.40 -12.34 -25.44
C THR A 10 22.00 -13.20 -26.62
N LEU A 11 21.68 -12.59 -27.74
CA LEU A 11 21.55 -13.28 -29.03
C LEU A 11 22.81 -13.00 -29.84
N ALA A 12 23.69 -13.98 -29.95
CA ALA A 12 24.87 -13.86 -30.78
C ALA A 12 24.48 -13.99 -32.25
N LEU A 13 24.60 -12.93 -33.00
CA LEU A 13 24.47 -12.97 -34.47
C LEU A 13 25.85 -12.83 -35.08
N SER A 14 26.34 -13.93 -35.67
CA SER A 14 27.60 -13.98 -36.40
C SER A 14 27.43 -13.38 -37.82
N LEU A 15 28.37 -12.53 -38.15
CA LEU A 15 28.74 -12.04 -39.49
C LEU A 15 27.64 -11.67 -40.49
N LEU A 16 27.49 -10.36 -40.71
CA LEU A 16 27.07 -9.86 -42.00
C LEU A 16 28.21 -9.06 -42.60
N CYS A 17 28.93 -9.70 -43.54
CA CYS A 17 29.81 -9.05 -44.50
C CYS A 17 28.94 -8.51 -45.63
N GLY A 18 28.70 -7.21 -45.62
CA GLY A 18 27.96 -6.56 -46.72
C GLY A 18 28.80 -6.50 -47.99
N CYS A 19 28.45 -7.28 -48.99
CA CYS A 19 28.79 -7.02 -50.38
C CYS A 19 27.56 -7.28 -51.25
N SER A 20 26.96 -6.20 -51.73
CA SER A 20 25.98 -6.22 -52.79
C SER A 20 26.73 -6.12 -54.12
N SER A 21 26.74 -7.21 -54.87
CA SER A 21 26.71 -7.21 -56.35
C SER A 21 26.74 -8.66 -56.87
N ASN A 22 25.71 -9.00 -57.64
CA ASN A 22 25.65 -10.23 -58.42
C ASN A 22 26.72 -10.19 -59.50
N THR A 23 27.82 -10.87 -59.32
CA THR A 23 28.72 -11.30 -60.38
C THR A 23 29.14 -12.75 -60.13
N THR A 24 28.78 -13.61 -61.05
CA THR A 24 29.29 -14.99 -61.17
C THR A 24 30.82 -14.95 -61.28
N LEU A 25 31.53 -15.27 -60.23
CA LEU A 25 32.95 -15.37 -60.22
C LEU A 25 33.34 -16.81 -60.58
N THR A 26 34.00 -16.97 -61.74
CA THR A 26 34.83 -18.15 -62.06
C THR A 26 36.01 -18.18 -61.10
N PRO A 27 36.46 -19.37 -60.65
CA PRO A 27 37.59 -19.46 -59.74
C PRO A 27 38.91 -19.17 -60.46
N GLU A 28 39.28 -17.89 -60.48
CA GLU A 28 40.65 -17.54 -60.76
C GLU A 28 41.48 -17.55 -59.48
N THR A 29 42.55 -18.32 -59.50
CA THR A 29 43.54 -18.44 -58.40
C THR A 29 44.21 -17.09 -58.23
N LEU A 30 43.76 -16.31 -57.20
CA LEU A 30 44.41 -15.09 -56.80
C LEU A 30 45.71 -15.44 -56.05
N VAL A 31 46.85 -15.28 -56.75
CA VAL A 31 48.17 -15.33 -56.11
C VAL A 31 48.38 -13.97 -55.42
N LEU A 32 48.21 -13.91 -54.15
CA LEU A 32 48.56 -12.77 -53.32
C LEU A 32 50.09 -12.68 -53.16
N THR A 33 50.70 -11.75 -53.89
CA THR A 33 52.14 -11.52 -53.89
C THR A 33 52.65 -10.46 -52.93
N GLN A 34 51.77 -9.90 -52.08
CA GLN A 34 52.19 -8.98 -51.02
C GLN A 34 51.61 -9.38 -49.67
N PRO A 35 52.39 -9.26 -48.57
CA PRO A 35 51.82 -9.45 -47.23
C PRO A 35 50.82 -8.33 -46.96
N ILE A 36 49.57 -8.66 -46.79
CA ILE A 36 48.57 -7.74 -46.27
C ILE A 36 48.97 -7.41 -44.84
N THR A 37 49.61 -6.26 -44.65
CA THR A 37 49.97 -5.73 -43.36
C THR A 37 48.83 -4.94 -42.68
N ASP A 38 47.69 -4.87 -43.38
CA ASP A 38 46.52 -4.25 -42.78
C ASP A 38 46.00 -5.15 -41.65
N ARG A 39 46.10 -4.62 -40.46
CA ARG A 39 45.50 -5.25 -39.26
C ARG A 39 44.02 -5.31 -39.50
N VAL A 40 43.47 -6.49 -39.74
CA VAL A 40 42.03 -6.71 -39.76
C VAL A 40 41.54 -6.44 -38.35
N SER A 41 40.91 -5.29 -38.16
CA SER A 41 40.27 -4.98 -36.89
C SER A 41 38.96 -5.78 -36.77
N TYR A 42 38.95 -6.74 -35.89
CA TYR A 42 37.75 -7.51 -35.60
C TYR A 42 36.88 -6.70 -34.60
N PHE A 43 35.67 -6.43 -34.99
CA PHE A 43 34.66 -5.83 -34.13
C PHE A 43 33.62 -6.91 -33.80
N VAL A 44 33.19 -6.94 -32.57
CA VAL A 44 32.07 -7.79 -32.14
C VAL A 44 30.88 -6.87 -31.86
N SER A 45 29.76 -7.11 -32.55
CA SER A 45 28.53 -6.37 -32.30
C SER A 45 27.49 -7.31 -31.72
N GLU A 46 26.77 -6.83 -30.71
CA GLU A 46 25.63 -7.53 -30.12
C GLU A 46 24.41 -6.59 -30.05
N ILE A 47 23.22 -7.19 -30.02
CA ILE A 47 21.99 -6.45 -29.75
C ILE A 47 21.65 -6.65 -28.28
N THR A 48 21.42 -5.55 -27.60
CA THR A 48 21.01 -5.54 -26.20
C THR A 48 19.70 -4.79 -26.04
N THR A 49 18.76 -5.34 -25.30
CA THR A 49 17.53 -4.66 -24.88
C THR A 49 17.72 -4.07 -23.50
N GLU A 50 17.48 -2.80 -23.37
CA GLU A 50 17.49 -2.09 -22.08
C GLU A 50 16.06 -1.64 -21.73
N THR A 51 15.73 -1.74 -20.45
CA THR A 51 14.46 -1.25 -19.90
C THR A 51 14.75 -0.40 -18.68
N TRP A 52 14.17 0.80 -18.64
CA TRP A 52 14.29 1.69 -17.48
C TRP A 52 12.96 2.35 -17.16
N GLU A 53 12.81 2.82 -15.92
CA GLU A 53 11.67 3.63 -15.53
C GLU A 53 11.90 5.08 -15.97
N GLU A 54 10.85 5.73 -16.49
CA GLU A 54 10.88 7.11 -16.92
C GLU A 54 9.81 7.94 -16.21
N GLY A 55 10.17 9.16 -15.84
CA GLY A 55 9.27 10.10 -15.18
C GLY A 55 8.97 9.79 -13.70
N ASN A 56 7.99 10.49 -13.17
CA ASN A 56 7.55 10.37 -11.79
C ASN A 56 6.31 9.47 -11.68
N MET A 57 6.18 8.83 -10.53
CA MET A 57 4.93 8.14 -10.19
C MET A 57 3.78 9.16 -10.15
N PRO A 58 2.64 8.89 -10.81
CA PRO A 58 1.46 9.75 -10.69
C PRO A 58 0.97 9.87 -9.25
N ALA A 59 0.18 10.90 -8.96
CA ALA A 59 -0.38 11.13 -7.64
C ALA A 59 -1.34 10.01 -7.22
N LEU A 60 -1.43 9.77 -5.90
CA LEU A 60 -2.38 8.82 -5.33
C LEU A 60 -3.83 9.26 -5.64
N GLU A 61 -4.62 8.35 -6.16
CA GLU A 61 -6.02 8.56 -6.47
C GLU A 61 -6.94 7.74 -5.55
N TYR A 62 -8.20 8.19 -5.39
CA TYR A 62 -9.26 7.40 -4.78
C TYR A 62 -10.20 6.90 -5.86
N ALA A 63 -10.39 5.58 -5.91
CA ALA A 63 -11.28 4.92 -6.85
C ALA A 63 -12.49 4.32 -6.14
N ASP A 64 -13.68 4.57 -6.68
CA ASP A 64 -14.93 4.10 -6.12
C ASP A 64 -15.08 2.56 -6.20
N TYR A 65 -16.02 2.04 -5.41
CA TYR A 65 -16.38 0.65 -5.46
C TYR A 65 -16.99 0.31 -6.83
N GLU A 66 -16.47 -0.72 -7.47
CA GLU A 66 -17.02 -1.28 -8.70
C GLU A 66 -17.96 -2.45 -8.38
N GLU A 67 -19.10 -2.51 -9.06
CA GLU A 67 -20.08 -3.56 -8.85
C GLU A 67 -19.48 -4.94 -9.20
N GLY A 68 -19.71 -5.92 -8.31
CA GLY A 68 -19.12 -7.26 -8.46
C GLY A 68 -17.82 -7.49 -7.69
N MET A 69 -17.17 -6.45 -7.16
CA MET A 69 -16.00 -6.63 -6.28
C MET A 69 -16.38 -7.39 -5.00
N LYS A 70 -15.56 -8.38 -4.63
CA LYS A 70 -15.79 -9.24 -3.45
C LYS A 70 -15.38 -8.60 -2.11
N GLY A 71 -14.95 -7.36 -2.13
CA GLY A 71 -14.45 -6.65 -0.95
C GLY A 71 -15.54 -5.92 -0.15
N ILE A 72 -15.11 -5.18 0.87
CA ILE A 72 -15.99 -4.39 1.73
C ILE A 72 -16.19 -3.02 1.09
N LYS A 73 -17.42 -2.72 0.64
CA LYS A 73 -17.74 -1.51 -0.16
C LYS A 73 -17.21 -0.18 0.42
N TRP A 74 -17.13 -0.07 1.74
CA TRP A 74 -16.75 1.16 2.43
C TRP A 74 -15.30 1.17 2.95
N ILE A 75 -14.50 0.13 2.67
CA ILE A 75 -13.07 0.09 2.96
C ILE A 75 -12.30 0.24 1.66
N ALA A 76 -11.36 1.21 1.64
CA ALA A 76 -10.41 1.37 0.56
C ALA A 76 -9.09 0.70 0.91
N SER A 77 -8.57 -0.09 -0.02
CA SER A 77 -7.24 -0.71 0.08
C SER A 77 -6.31 -0.13 -0.97
N TYR A 78 -5.02 -0.01 -0.59
CA TYR A 78 -4.00 0.47 -1.50
C TYR A 78 -3.75 -0.53 -2.63
N VAL A 79 -3.73 -0.02 -3.85
CA VAL A 79 -3.31 -0.73 -5.07
C VAL A 79 -2.08 0.00 -5.60
N GLU A 80 -1.01 -0.74 -5.78
CA GLU A 80 0.26 -0.19 -6.23
C GLU A 80 0.16 0.33 -7.66
N GLY A 81 0.71 1.52 -7.88
CA GLY A 81 0.89 2.09 -9.20
C GLY A 81 2.14 1.55 -9.89
N LYS A 82 2.34 1.96 -11.13
CA LYS A 82 3.54 1.66 -11.91
C LYS A 82 4.05 2.94 -12.54
N LYS A 83 5.35 3.13 -12.57
CA LYS A 83 5.96 4.17 -13.37
C LYS A 83 5.88 3.82 -14.85
N ALA A 84 5.95 4.82 -15.70
CA ALA A 84 6.21 4.59 -17.11
C ALA A 84 7.53 3.84 -17.28
N THR A 85 7.60 2.94 -18.24
CA THR A 85 8.84 2.28 -18.61
C THR A 85 9.12 2.50 -20.08
N VAL A 86 10.39 2.64 -20.40
CA VAL A 86 10.89 2.67 -21.76
C VAL A 86 11.73 1.44 -21.98
N THR A 87 11.47 0.73 -23.06
CA THR A 87 12.30 -0.38 -23.54
C THR A 87 12.85 -0.02 -24.89
N GLU A 88 14.16 -0.13 -25.08
CA GLU A 88 14.82 0.21 -26.34
C GLU A 88 15.95 -0.78 -26.62
N GLU A 89 16.14 -1.14 -27.88
CA GLU A 89 17.23 -2.00 -28.34
C GLU A 89 18.40 -1.18 -28.83
N TYR A 90 19.59 -1.65 -28.54
CA TYR A 90 20.86 -1.03 -28.95
C TYR A 90 21.74 -2.01 -29.66
N VAL A 91 22.45 -1.55 -30.68
CA VAL A 91 23.63 -2.24 -31.21
C VAL A 91 24.82 -1.74 -30.40
N ILE A 92 25.49 -2.66 -29.71
CA ILE A 92 26.72 -2.39 -28.96
C ILE A 92 27.87 -3.00 -29.71
N THR A 93 28.90 -2.22 -29.99
CA THR A 93 30.10 -2.66 -30.70
C THR A 93 31.32 -2.57 -29.77
N TYR A 94 32.11 -3.62 -29.74
CA TYR A 94 33.34 -3.74 -28.95
C TYR A 94 34.55 -3.92 -29.85
N ASP A 95 35.72 -3.49 -29.37
CA ASP A 95 37.00 -3.82 -30.00
C ASP A 95 37.43 -5.25 -29.64
N GLN A 96 38.55 -5.68 -30.22
CA GLN A 96 39.14 -6.99 -29.97
C GLN A 96 39.57 -7.26 -28.51
N ASN A 97 39.68 -6.20 -27.71
CA ASN A 97 40.02 -6.27 -26.28
C ASN A 97 38.77 -6.25 -25.38
N GLY A 98 37.57 -6.19 -25.97
CA GLY A 98 36.31 -6.08 -25.23
C GLY A 98 35.95 -4.67 -24.76
N ASN A 99 36.65 -3.64 -25.24
CA ASN A 99 36.30 -2.26 -24.90
C ASN A 99 35.13 -1.79 -25.77
N LEU A 100 34.19 -1.06 -25.15
CA LEU A 100 33.06 -0.46 -25.83
C LEU A 100 33.54 0.60 -26.84
N ILE A 101 33.17 0.41 -28.10
CA ILE A 101 33.41 1.38 -29.19
C ILE A 101 32.19 2.28 -29.38
N SER A 102 31.01 1.66 -29.49
CA SER A 102 29.78 2.39 -29.73
C SER A 102 28.56 1.69 -29.11
N LYS A 103 27.57 2.49 -28.74
CA LYS A 103 26.23 2.04 -28.37
C LYS A 103 25.24 2.91 -29.14
N THR A 104 24.51 2.31 -30.06
CA THR A 104 23.62 3.03 -30.97
C THR A 104 22.21 2.45 -30.86
N PRO A 105 21.18 3.27 -30.60
CA PRO A 105 19.81 2.79 -30.54
C PRO A 105 19.35 2.28 -31.91
N ILE A 106 18.57 1.21 -31.92
CA ILE A 106 17.93 0.69 -33.11
C ILE A 106 16.69 1.52 -33.39
N LEU A 107 16.66 2.17 -34.55
CA LEU A 107 15.55 3.03 -34.92
C LEU A 107 14.22 2.27 -34.92
N GLY A 108 13.23 2.78 -34.21
CA GLY A 108 11.90 2.18 -34.11
C GLY A 108 11.76 1.06 -33.05
N SER A 109 12.83 0.73 -32.31
CA SER A 109 12.77 -0.28 -31.24
C SER A 109 12.23 0.28 -29.93
N ARG A 110 12.17 1.63 -29.77
CA ARG A 110 11.70 2.28 -28.55
C ARG A 110 10.22 2.02 -28.33
N VAL A 111 9.89 1.36 -27.22
CA VAL A 111 8.52 1.09 -26.75
C VAL A 111 8.34 1.73 -25.38
N GLU A 112 7.31 2.54 -25.27
CA GLU A 112 6.95 3.22 -24.02
C GLU A 112 5.66 2.64 -23.46
N THR A 113 5.62 2.44 -22.12
CA THR A 113 4.40 2.11 -21.41
C THR A 113 3.98 3.31 -20.55
N GLU A 114 2.69 3.53 -20.44
CA GLU A 114 2.17 4.60 -19.60
C GLU A 114 2.33 4.28 -18.11
N ALA A 115 2.51 5.33 -17.31
CA ALA A 115 2.49 5.23 -15.87
C ALA A 115 1.06 4.96 -15.37
N ILE A 116 0.93 4.10 -14.37
CA ILE A 116 -0.34 3.79 -13.71
C ILE A 116 -0.32 4.42 -12.32
N ALA A 117 -1.29 5.29 -12.01
CA ALA A 117 -1.40 5.90 -10.70
C ALA A 117 -1.63 4.85 -9.60
N PRO A 118 -0.94 4.98 -8.44
CA PRO A 118 -1.33 4.24 -7.26
C PRO A 118 -2.72 4.69 -6.81
N LYS A 119 -3.53 3.79 -6.25
CA LYS A 119 -4.88 4.17 -5.84
C LYS A 119 -5.32 3.54 -4.54
N MET A 120 -6.18 4.25 -3.82
CA MET A 120 -7.00 3.72 -2.74
C MET A 120 -8.33 3.25 -3.34
N GLN A 121 -8.46 1.96 -3.60
CA GLN A 121 -9.64 1.34 -4.22
C GLN A 121 -10.64 0.92 -3.16
N PHE A 122 -11.88 1.47 -3.20
CA PHE A 122 -13.00 1.01 -2.39
C PHE A 122 -13.43 -0.40 -2.85
N GLY A 123 -13.93 -1.22 -1.91
CA GLY A 123 -14.15 -2.65 -2.14
C GLY A 123 -12.98 -3.49 -1.64
N GLY A 124 -12.14 -2.91 -0.79
CA GLY A 124 -10.98 -3.57 -0.19
C GLY A 124 -11.29 -4.49 0.99
N LYS A 125 -10.24 -4.84 1.72
CA LYS A 125 -10.29 -5.66 2.95
C LYS A 125 -9.79 -4.84 4.13
N ALA A 126 -10.16 -5.23 5.35
CA ALA A 126 -9.61 -4.66 6.57
C ALA A 126 -8.16 -5.15 6.78
N THR A 127 -7.21 -4.54 6.11
CA THR A 127 -5.77 -4.80 6.19
C THR A 127 -5.02 -3.59 6.73
N LYS A 128 -3.76 -3.76 7.14
CA LYS A 128 -2.91 -2.64 7.52
C LYS A 128 -2.76 -1.67 6.34
N GLY A 129 -2.97 -0.39 6.58
CA GLY A 129 -2.94 0.67 5.57
C GLY A 129 -4.28 0.93 4.88
N SER A 130 -5.31 0.07 5.08
CA SER A 130 -6.64 0.33 4.55
C SER A 130 -7.28 1.55 5.21
N GLU A 131 -8.07 2.27 4.45
CA GLU A 131 -8.73 3.51 4.87
C GLU A 131 -10.25 3.43 4.75
N PHE A 132 -10.95 4.22 5.56
CA PHE A 132 -12.38 4.44 5.43
C PHE A 132 -12.82 5.74 6.07
N PHE A 133 -14.05 6.19 5.78
CA PHE A 133 -14.62 7.47 6.23
C PHE A 133 -15.90 7.22 7.05
N PRO A 134 -15.78 6.97 8.36
CA PRO A 134 -16.94 6.61 9.18
C PRO A 134 -17.76 7.82 9.62
N LYS A 135 -19.04 7.54 9.89
CA LYS A 135 -19.82 8.38 10.80
C LYS A 135 -19.39 8.05 12.24
N MET A 136 -19.03 9.07 13.01
CA MET A 136 -18.57 8.93 14.39
C MET A 136 -19.69 9.17 15.37
N TYR A 137 -19.85 8.25 16.31
CA TYR A 137 -20.79 8.31 17.42
C TYR A 137 -20.06 8.21 18.77
N THR A 138 -20.79 8.31 19.86
CA THR A 138 -20.27 8.14 21.22
C THR A 138 -21.22 7.27 22.03
N TYR A 139 -20.69 6.38 22.89
CA TYR A 139 -21.47 5.56 23.80
C TYR A 139 -20.86 5.54 25.20
N GLY A 140 -21.69 5.42 26.21
CA GLY A 140 -21.31 5.16 27.60
C GLY A 140 -21.62 3.74 28.00
N VAL A 141 -21.11 3.28 29.14
CA VAL A 141 -21.48 2.00 29.71
C VAL A 141 -22.98 1.94 30.06
N ASP A 142 -23.60 3.08 30.25
CA ASP A 142 -25.03 3.29 30.57
C ASP A 142 -25.90 3.58 29.35
N CYS A 143 -25.43 3.27 28.15
CA CYS A 143 -26.22 3.42 26.93
C CYS A 143 -27.45 2.49 26.92
N ALA A 144 -28.47 2.88 26.16
CA ALA A 144 -29.65 2.03 25.97
C ALA A 144 -29.28 0.71 25.31
N GLY A 145 -29.58 -0.42 25.96
CA GLY A 145 -29.20 -1.77 25.49
C GLY A 145 -27.77 -2.19 25.79
N CYS A 146 -26.99 -1.39 26.53
CA CYS A 146 -25.68 -1.79 27.03
C CYS A 146 -25.79 -2.69 28.28
N ASN A 147 -24.79 -3.55 28.47
CA ASN A 147 -24.74 -4.55 29.56
C ASN A 147 -24.21 -3.95 30.87
N MET A 148 -24.77 -2.82 31.34
CA MET A 148 -24.36 -2.24 32.62
C MET A 148 -24.96 -3.00 33.81
N THR A 149 -24.11 -3.42 34.74
CA THR A 149 -24.51 -4.01 36.00
C THR A 149 -25.00 -2.94 36.98
N ALA A 150 -25.70 -3.35 38.07
CA ALA A 150 -26.10 -2.46 39.15
C ALA A 150 -24.91 -1.70 39.77
N SER A 151 -23.71 -2.25 39.73
CA SER A 151 -22.47 -1.62 40.21
C SER A 151 -21.87 -0.60 39.24
N GLY A 152 -22.56 -0.28 38.09
CA GLY A 152 -22.08 0.68 37.11
C GLY A 152 -20.94 0.21 36.22
N LYS A 153 -20.73 -1.11 36.15
CA LYS A 153 -19.71 -1.75 35.30
C LYS A 153 -20.37 -2.43 34.13
N GLY A 154 -19.63 -2.54 33.04
CA GLY A 154 -20.03 -3.26 31.83
C GLY A 154 -18.85 -3.98 31.20
N GLY A 155 -19.06 -4.59 30.03
CA GLY A 155 -18.01 -5.29 29.31
C GLY A 155 -18.11 -5.00 27.81
N THR A 156 -16.98 -5.02 27.15
CA THR A 156 -16.88 -4.94 25.69
C THR A 156 -16.94 -6.33 25.06
N SER A 157 -17.19 -6.39 23.75
CA SER A 157 -17.19 -7.64 22.98
C SER A 157 -15.83 -8.35 22.98
N ALA A 158 -14.74 -7.64 23.22
CA ALA A 158 -13.39 -8.22 23.39
C ALA A 158 -13.12 -8.70 24.84
N GLY A 159 -14.12 -8.63 25.75
CA GLY A 159 -13.99 -9.08 27.13
C GLY A 159 -13.28 -8.11 28.08
N VAL A 160 -13.10 -6.86 27.66
CA VAL A 160 -12.54 -5.80 28.54
C VAL A 160 -13.65 -5.24 29.40
N SER A 161 -13.43 -5.20 30.72
CA SER A 161 -14.37 -4.56 31.65
C SER A 161 -14.21 -3.04 31.61
N ILE A 162 -15.32 -2.35 31.56
CA ILE A 162 -15.42 -0.89 31.51
C ILE A 162 -16.39 -0.38 32.59
N SER A 163 -16.23 0.87 32.99
CA SER A 163 -17.16 1.55 33.90
C SER A 163 -17.37 3.00 33.42
N LYS A 164 -18.21 3.74 34.15
CA LYS A 164 -18.45 5.16 33.85
C LYS A 164 -17.18 6.01 33.87
N THR A 165 -16.18 5.64 34.68
CA THR A 165 -15.01 6.46 34.98
C THR A 165 -13.68 5.75 34.78
N ALA A 166 -13.67 4.42 34.62
CA ALA A 166 -12.46 3.64 34.55
C ALA A 166 -12.54 2.45 33.59
N VAL A 167 -11.40 1.98 33.12
CA VAL A 167 -11.25 0.82 32.25
C VAL A 167 -10.29 -0.18 32.87
N LYS A 168 -10.64 -1.47 32.85
CA LYS A 168 -9.74 -2.54 33.29
C LYS A 168 -8.63 -2.74 32.28
N GLN A 169 -7.39 -2.57 32.71
CA GLN A 169 -6.19 -2.60 31.87
C GLN A 169 -5.70 -4.03 31.55
N PRO A 170 -4.76 -4.23 30.62
CA PRO A 170 -4.18 -5.55 30.31
C PRO A 170 -3.55 -6.26 31.52
N ASN A 171 -3.03 -5.52 32.48
CA ASN A 171 -2.46 -6.04 33.73
C ASN A 171 -3.53 -6.41 34.77
N GLY A 172 -4.82 -6.28 34.44
CA GLY A 172 -5.93 -6.59 35.33
C GLY A 172 -6.31 -5.49 36.31
N GLN A 173 -5.58 -4.38 36.39
CA GLN A 173 -5.89 -3.25 37.27
C GLN A 173 -6.89 -2.30 36.61
N TRP A 174 -7.72 -1.65 37.42
CA TRP A 174 -8.58 -0.57 36.97
C TRP A 174 -7.76 0.73 36.88
N LYS A 175 -7.92 1.47 35.77
CA LYS A 175 -7.31 2.77 35.58
C LYS A 175 -8.41 3.77 35.22
N ASP A 176 -8.39 4.92 35.85
CA ASP A 176 -9.33 6.02 35.57
C ASP A 176 -9.18 6.50 34.12
N GLY A 177 -10.31 6.91 33.54
CA GLY A 177 -10.42 7.38 32.17
C GLY A 177 -11.09 6.36 31.24
N ILE A 178 -10.96 6.61 29.96
CA ILE A 178 -11.69 5.92 28.88
C ILE A 178 -10.77 5.14 27.93
N LYS A 179 -9.50 4.98 28.30
CA LYS A 179 -8.48 4.31 27.48
C LYS A 179 -8.15 2.90 27.97
N TYR A 180 -7.86 2.02 27.04
CA TYR A 180 -7.24 0.73 27.26
C TYR A 180 -5.78 0.80 26.82
N GLY A 181 -4.84 0.78 27.76
CA GLY A 181 -3.47 1.21 27.51
C GLY A 181 -3.45 2.67 27.04
N ASP A 182 -2.85 2.91 25.89
CA ASP A 182 -2.76 4.24 25.27
C ASP A 182 -3.86 4.51 24.22
N TYR A 183 -4.75 3.54 24.01
CA TYR A 183 -5.75 3.59 22.96
C TYR A 183 -7.13 3.96 23.50
N TYR A 184 -7.83 4.84 22.79
CA TYR A 184 -9.26 5.01 22.99
C TYR A 184 -10.03 3.76 22.56
N ILE A 185 -11.14 3.45 23.22
CA ILE A 185 -11.94 2.27 22.88
C ILE A 185 -13.01 2.67 21.85
N VAL A 186 -13.17 1.84 20.82
CA VAL A 186 -14.26 2.01 19.83
C VAL A 186 -15.00 0.70 19.59
N ALA A 187 -16.32 0.84 19.33
CA ALA A 187 -17.10 -0.20 18.69
C ALA A 187 -17.04 0.01 17.16
N ALA A 188 -17.00 -1.07 16.41
CA ALA A 188 -16.91 -1.08 14.95
C ALA A 188 -17.72 -2.22 14.34
N ASP A 189 -17.92 -2.17 13.01
CA ASP A 189 -18.49 -3.26 12.22
C ASP A 189 -17.66 -4.56 12.37
N PRO A 190 -18.28 -5.75 12.37
CA PRO A 190 -17.57 -7.04 12.46
C PRO A 190 -16.52 -7.29 11.38
N SER A 191 -16.61 -6.63 10.23
CA SER A 191 -15.59 -6.73 9.17
C SER A 191 -14.23 -6.15 9.57
N ILE A 192 -14.18 -5.26 10.59
CA ILE A 192 -12.93 -4.84 11.23
C ILE A 192 -12.72 -5.75 12.46
N PRO A 193 -11.72 -6.65 12.48
CA PRO A 193 -11.49 -7.57 13.60
C PRO A 193 -11.33 -6.88 14.94
N LEU A 194 -11.79 -7.52 16.02
CA LEU A 194 -11.48 -7.06 17.39
C LEU A 194 -9.97 -6.98 17.58
N CYS A 195 -9.51 -6.09 18.44
CA CYS A 195 -8.11 -5.76 18.70
C CYS A 195 -7.38 -5.06 17.53
N SER A 196 -8.08 -4.70 16.47
CA SER A 196 -7.51 -3.81 15.46
C SER A 196 -7.22 -2.43 16.04
N VAL A 197 -6.10 -1.85 15.63
CA VAL A 197 -5.73 -0.48 16.00
C VAL A 197 -5.97 0.43 14.80
N LEU A 198 -6.63 1.54 15.08
CA LEU A 198 -7.02 2.55 14.13
C LEU A 198 -6.32 3.87 14.47
N THR A 199 -5.90 4.61 13.47
CA THR A 199 -5.57 6.04 13.62
C THR A 199 -6.70 6.86 13.00
N ILE A 200 -7.27 7.76 13.80
CA ILE A 200 -8.45 8.56 13.45
C ILE A 200 -7.99 9.99 13.18
N TYR A 201 -8.19 10.45 11.97
CA TYR A 201 -7.79 11.77 11.48
C TYR A 201 -9.01 12.66 11.26
N ASN A 202 -8.79 13.96 11.27
CA ASN A 202 -9.81 14.97 10.94
C ASN A 202 -11.15 14.71 11.64
N HIS A 203 -11.11 14.53 12.95
CA HIS A 203 -12.28 14.27 13.78
C HIS A 203 -12.75 15.53 14.50
N GLY A 204 -14.01 15.53 14.95
CA GLY A 204 -14.63 16.65 15.68
C GLY A 204 -14.67 16.48 17.20
N PHE A 205 -13.99 15.47 17.76
CA PHE A 205 -14.01 15.21 19.21
C PHE A 205 -13.16 16.20 19.99
N SER A 206 -13.68 16.66 21.15
CA SER A 206 -12.95 17.47 22.12
C SER A 206 -13.24 16.98 23.54
N GLY A 207 -12.25 17.10 24.45
CA GLY A 207 -12.34 16.65 25.85
C GLY A 207 -11.66 15.29 26.08
N GLN A 208 -11.35 14.98 27.34
CA GLN A 208 -10.67 13.72 27.74
C GLN A 208 -9.36 13.46 26.97
N GLY A 209 -8.59 14.52 26.69
CA GLY A 209 -7.34 14.43 25.93
C GLY A 209 -7.50 14.39 24.40
N LEU A 210 -8.70 14.58 23.88
CA LEU A 210 -8.97 14.73 22.45
C LEU A 210 -9.02 16.22 22.08
N THR A 211 -8.41 16.54 20.95
CA THR A 211 -8.44 17.88 20.32
C THR A 211 -8.90 17.75 18.89
N PRO A 212 -9.91 18.52 18.44
CA PRO A 212 -10.42 18.44 17.06
C PRO A 212 -9.30 18.57 16.04
N GLY A 213 -9.32 17.67 15.03
CA GLY A 213 -8.32 17.64 13.96
C GLY A 213 -6.99 17.01 14.33
N VAL A 214 -6.63 16.86 15.61
CA VAL A 214 -5.39 16.20 16.04
C VAL A 214 -5.58 14.69 16.03
N PRO A 215 -4.82 13.92 15.23
CA PRO A 215 -5.01 12.48 15.13
C PRO A 215 -4.86 11.76 16.47
N PHE A 216 -5.69 10.74 16.71
CA PHE A 216 -5.57 9.88 17.86
C PHE A 216 -5.65 8.39 17.49
N LYS A 217 -5.13 7.55 18.37
CA LYS A 217 -5.18 6.09 18.22
C LYS A 217 -6.35 5.50 18.99
N ALA A 218 -7.08 4.59 18.34
CA ALA A 218 -8.16 3.83 18.93
C ALA A 218 -7.96 2.33 18.73
N ILE A 219 -8.55 1.53 19.62
CA ILE A 219 -8.57 0.07 19.52
C ILE A 219 -10.02 -0.43 19.44
N VAL A 220 -10.29 -1.34 18.52
CA VAL A 220 -11.60 -1.96 18.37
C VAL A 220 -11.76 -3.03 19.42
N LEU A 221 -12.47 -2.72 20.49
CA LEU A 221 -12.76 -3.65 21.58
C LEU A 221 -14.24 -4.03 21.66
N ASP A 222 -15.10 -3.30 20.95
CA ASP A 222 -16.52 -3.48 21.12
C ASP A 222 -17.30 -3.65 19.79
N ARG A 223 -18.55 -4.03 19.94
CA ARG A 223 -19.53 -4.19 18.88
C ARG A 223 -20.85 -3.56 19.32
N GLY A 224 -21.51 -2.84 18.43
CA GLY A 224 -22.85 -2.34 18.64
C GLY A 224 -23.81 -2.91 17.59
N GLY A 225 -25.03 -3.23 17.99
CA GLY A 225 -26.07 -3.71 17.06
C GLY A 225 -26.30 -2.73 15.89
N ALA A 226 -26.27 -1.44 16.16
CA ALA A 226 -26.44 -0.36 15.19
C ALA A 226 -25.13 0.07 14.50
N ILE A 227 -23.97 -0.41 14.96
CA ILE A 227 -22.64 -0.05 14.44
C ILE A 227 -22.29 -1.01 13.31
N LYS A 228 -22.83 -0.72 12.13
CA LYS A 228 -22.65 -1.50 10.89
C LYS A 228 -22.14 -0.60 9.78
N GLY A 229 -21.34 -1.19 8.87
CA GLY A 229 -20.72 -0.45 7.78
C GLY A 229 -19.72 0.60 8.27
N ALA A 230 -19.61 1.70 7.55
CA ALA A 230 -18.70 2.81 7.89
C ALA A 230 -19.21 3.61 9.09
N LYS A 231 -19.27 2.99 10.27
CA LYS A 231 -19.62 3.63 11.55
C LYS A 231 -18.62 3.22 12.60
N LEU A 232 -18.27 4.18 13.46
CA LEU A 232 -17.50 3.95 14.68
C LEU A 232 -18.19 4.61 15.86
N ASP A 233 -18.13 3.98 17.01
CA ASP A 233 -18.72 4.46 18.25
C ASP A 233 -17.66 4.55 19.33
N LEU A 234 -17.32 5.77 19.76
CA LEU A 234 -16.26 6.05 20.71
C LEU A 234 -16.82 5.89 22.15
N PHE A 235 -16.15 5.07 22.93
CA PHE A 235 -16.44 4.94 24.37
C PHE A 235 -16.08 6.23 25.11
N VAL A 236 -17.03 6.78 25.84
CA VAL A 236 -16.90 8.06 26.58
C VAL A 236 -17.14 7.92 28.09
N GLY A 237 -17.18 6.68 28.58
CA GLY A 237 -17.47 6.38 29.97
C GLY A 237 -18.96 6.34 30.27
N THR A 238 -19.63 7.47 30.27
CA THR A 238 -21.08 7.59 30.52
C THR A 238 -21.73 8.58 29.54
N GLU A 239 -22.94 8.27 29.08
CA GLU A 239 -23.73 9.20 28.24
C GLU A 239 -24.24 10.43 29.01
N LYS A 240 -24.27 10.34 30.33
CA LYS A 240 -24.78 11.42 31.20
C LYS A 240 -23.77 12.56 31.40
N SER A 241 -22.51 12.37 31.09
CA SER A 241 -21.49 13.41 31.19
C SER A 241 -21.08 13.89 29.79
N HIS A 242 -21.18 15.16 29.53
CA HIS A 242 -20.73 15.76 28.26
C HIS A 242 -19.22 16.05 28.26
N GLN A 243 -18.41 15.16 28.85
CA GLN A 243 -16.95 15.34 28.93
C GLN A 243 -16.27 15.24 27.53
N ILE A 244 -16.93 14.56 26.59
CA ILE A 244 -16.52 14.55 25.19
C ILE A 244 -17.64 15.17 24.36
N LYS A 245 -17.27 16.20 23.59
CA LYS A 245 -18.14 16.80 22.57
C LYS A 245 -17.74 16.27 21.20
N ASN A 246 -18.69 16.12 20.31
CA ASN A 246 -18.46 15.65 18.94
C ASN A 246 -19.08 16.61 17.92
N ASN A 247 -18.24 17.34 17.20
CA ASN A 247 -18.69 18.06 16.01
C ASN A 247 -18.78 17.07 14.83
N ARG A 248 -20.00 16.69 14.47
CA ARG A 248 -20.29 15.70 13.41
C ARG A 248 -20.15 16.24 11.98
N ASN A 249 -19.89 17.54 11.81
CA ASN A 249 -19.79 18.18 10.50
C ASN A 249 -18.41 18.04 9.84
N VAL A 250 -17.55 17.21 10.39
CA VAL A 250 -16.21 16.95 9.83
C VAL A 250 -16.17 15.58 9.14
N LYS A 251 -15.49 15.50 8.01
CA LYS A 251 -15.25 14.24 7.29
C LYS A 251 -14.07 13.53 7.94
N THR A 252 -14.37 12.66 8.91
CA THR A 252 -13.35 11.85 9.59
C THR A 252 -12.77 10.80 8.64
N LYS A 253 -11.44 10.68 8.65
CA LYS A 253 -10.70 9.62 7.96
C LYS A 253 -10.10 8.67 9.00
N VAL A 254 -10.16 7.38 8.73
CA VAL A 254 -9.58 6.33 9.59
C VAL A 254 -8.64 5.45 8.76
N VAL A 255 -7.47 5.19 9.32
CA VAL A 255 -6.47 4.25 8.78
C VAL A 255 -6.34 3.07 9.72
N ILE A 256 -6.42 1.85 9.22
CA ILE A 256 -6.17 0.62 9.99
C ILE A 256 -4.66 0.46 10.10
N THR A 257 -4.09 0.70 11.28
CA THR A 257 -2.63 0.62 11.50
C THR A 257 -2.16 -0.75 11.98
N ARG A 258 -3.06 -1.53 12.58
CA ARG A 258 -2.86 -2.94 12.95
C ARG A 258 -4.17 -3.69 12.84
N VAL A 259 -4.15 -4.85 12.23
CA VAL A 259 -5.31 -5.76 12.20
C VAL A 259 -5.26 -6.66 13.42
N GLY A 260 -6.38 -6.76 14.13
CA GLY A 260 -6.55 -7.67 15.26
C GLY A 260 -6.73 -9.12 14.85
N GLY A 261 -6.75 -10.00 15.82
CA GLY A 261 -7.02 -11.44 15.61
C GLY A 261 -8.50 -11.79 15.78
N ARG A 262 -8.89 -12.94 15.20
CA ARG A 262 -10.26 -13.50 15.35
C ARG A 262 -10.53 -14.14 16.72
N SER A 263 -9.53 -14.47 17.51
CA SER A 263 -9.70 -15.09 18.82
C SER A 263 -10.21 -14.05 19.82
N GLY A 264 -11.50 -13.72 19.72
CA GLY A 264 -12.25 -13.00 20.73
C GLY A 264 -12.19 -13.75 22.08
N TYR A 265 -12.45 -13.10 23.16
CA TYR A 265 -12.60 -13.54 24.54
C TYR A 265 -11.35 -13.46 25.45
N LYS A 266 -10.18 -13.12 24.97
CA LYS A 266 -9.09 -12.68 25.86
C LYS A 266 -8.74 -11.25 25.50
N ALA A 267 -8.59 -10.40 26.54
CA ALA A 267 -8.19 -9.01 26.36
C ALA A 267 -7.05 -8.90 25.36
N CYS A 268 -7.20 -7.97 24.42
CA CYS A 268 -6.22 -7.76 23.38
C CYS A 268 -4.84 -7.49 24.00
N LYS A 269 -3.84 -8.24 23.61
CA LYS A 269 -2.45 -7.93 23.98
C LYS A 269 -2.04 -6.65 23.24
N LEU A 270 -1.51 -5.70 23.99
CA LEU A 270 -1.01 -4.41 23.47
C LEU A 270 0.47 -4.51 23.09
#